data_a2f7ecc3c3024b7468f8980e9d27c997
#
_entry.id   a2f7ecc3c3024b7468f8980e9d27c997
#
_cell.length_a   1.000
_cell.length_b   1.000
_cell.length_c   1.000
_cell.angle_alpha   90.00
_cell.angle_beta   90.00
_cell.angle_gamma   90.00
#
_symmetry.space_group_name_H-M   'P 1'
#
loop_
_entity.id
_entity.type
_entity.pdbx_description
1 polymer ?
#
loop_
_entity_poly.entity_id
_entity_poly.type
_entity_poly.pdbx_seq_one_letter_code
_entity_poly.pdbx_strand_id
1 'polypeptide(L)'
;TLVKSSAASDVYKRQARKQKRKLQYYSNIYVVSDSKHPENEGKVFLFRYGKKIFDKLMAAMQPEFEDETPINPFDFWEGANFKLKIRKVDGYWNYDKSEFGAKSKLLDNDEEIEKVWEKQYPLNEFTAATNFKSYEELKTRLDAVLSGTVSVGNVEKEMVDEPIAQPKVDTKEVKSDSDEDTMDYFQKLASEG
;
A
#
# COMPACT_ATOMS: atom_id res chain seq x y z
N THR A 1 12.32 -7.60 -40.91
CA THR A 1 12.12 -6.18 -40.50
C THR A 1 11.02 -6.00 -39.44
N LEU A 2 10.05 -6.91 -39.38
CA LEU A 2 8.92 -6.88 -38.41
C LEU A 2 9.34 -7.19 -36.94
N VAL A 3 10.38 -7.99 -36.73
CA VAL A 3 10.81 -8.41 -35.37
C VAL A 3 11.43 -7.25 -34.57
N LYS A 4 12.15 -6.34 -35.23
CA LYS A 4 12.71 -5.15 -34.52
C LYS A 4 11.65 -4.17 -34.02
N SER A 5 10.53 -4.05 -34.70
CA SER A 5 9.41 -3.17 -34.30
C SER A 5 8.70 -3.69 -33.06
N SER A 6 8.55 -5.02 -32.90
CA SER A 6 7.92 -5.63 -31.72
C SER A 6 8.75 -5.44 -30.46
N ALA A 7 10.06 -5.69 -30.54
CA ALA A 7 10.96 -5.52 -29.37
C ALA A 7 11.03 -4.07 -28.89
N ALA A 8 11.09 -3.10 -29.81
CA ALA A 8 11.05 -1.69 -29.45
C ALA A 8 9.72 -1.32 -28.77
N SER A 9 8.59 -1.80 -29.30
CA SER A 9 7.27 -1.60 -28.67
C SER A 9 7.20 -2.16 -27.26
N ASP A 10 7.82 -3.32 -27.01
CA ASP A 10 7.81 -3.94 -25.68
C ASP A 10 8.69 -3.19 -24.67
N VAL A 11 9.82 -2.62 -25.12
CA VAL A 11 10.66 -1.76 -24.30
C VAL A 11 9.89 -0.49 -23.87
N TYR A 12 9.23 0.19 -24.83
CA TYR A 12 8.42 1.37 -24.52
C TYR A 12 7.24 1.05 -23.59
N LYS A 13 6.55 -0.06 -23.80
CA LYS A 13 5.47 -0.50 -22.92
C LYS A 13 5.97 -0.78 -21.50
N ARG A 14 7.15 -1.39 -21.36
CA ARG A 14 7.78 -1.65 -20.06
C ARG A 14 8.16 -0.34 -19.37
N GLN A 15 8.76 0.60 -20.09
CA GLN A 15 9.10 1.93 -19.59
C GLN A 15 7.86 2.70 -19.15
N ALA A 16 6.81 2.75 -19.97
CA ALA A 16 5.56 3.40 -19.63
C ALA A 16 4.89 2.80 -18.37
N ARG A 17 4.98 1.46 -18.18
CA ARG A 17 4.47 0.80 -16.97
C ARG A 17 5.24 1.22 -15.71
N LYS A 18 6.58 1.39 -15.79
CA LYS A 18 7.39 1.85 -14.65
C LYS A 18 7.09 3.30 -14.28
N GLN A 19 6.84 4.14 -15.27
CA GLN A 19 6.55 5.56 -15.09
C GLN A 19 5.09 5.86 -14.79
N LYS A 20 4.22 4.84 -14.84
CA LYS A 20 2.79 5.01 -14.55
C LYS A 20 2.57 5.42 -13.10
N ARG A 21 1.80 6.50 -12.92
CA ARG A 21 1.34 6.95 -11.59
C ARG A 21 0.61 5.81 -10.86
N LYS A 22 1.00 5.55 -9.63
CA LYS A 22 0.37 4.56 -8.74
C LYS A 22 -0.46 5.30 -7.70
N LEU A 23 -1.73 4.93 -7.58
CA LEU A 23 -2.60 5.39 -6.53
C LEU A 23 -2.55 4.40 -5.37
N GLN A 24 -2.33 4.90 -4.18
CA GLN A 24 -2.29 4.14 -2.94
C GLN A 24 -3.23 4.78 -1.93
N TYR A 25 -3.81 3.96 -1.08
CA TYR A 25 -4.73 4.38 -0.04
C TYR A 25 -4.14 4.04 1.31
N TYR A 26 -4.43 4.86 2.30
CA TYR A 26 -3.99 4.67 3.68
C TYR A 26 -5.17 4.76 4.62
N SER A 27 -5.23 3.89 5.61
CA SER A 27 -6.17 3.98 6.71
C SER A 27 -5.55 3.45 7.99
N ASN A 28 -6.06 3.90 9.12
CA ASN A 28 -5.78 3.26 10.39
C ASN A 28 -6.55 1.93 10.44
N ILE A 29 -5.92 0.91 10.98
CA ILE A 29 -6.55 -0.37 11.26
C ILE A 29 -6.28 -0.79 12.70
N TYR A 30 -7.25 -1.43 13.32
CA TYR A 30 -7.09 -2.15 14.57
C TYR A 30 -7.03 -3.64 14.28
N VAL A 31 -6.02 -4.34 14.80
CA VAL A 31 -5.87 -5.78 14.59
C VAL A 31 -6.68 -6.53 15.65
N VAL A 32 -7.79 -7.11 15.22
CA VAL A 32 -8.67 -7.91 16.11
C VAL A 32 -8.08 -9.30 16.32
N SER A 33 -7.58 -9.94 15.27
CA SER A 33 -6.94 -11.25 15.35
C SER A 33 -5.93 -11.44 14.21
N ASP A 34 -4.76 -11.98 14.55
CA ASP A 34 -3.72 -12.41 13.61
C ASP A 34 -3.10 -13.71 14.09
N SER A 35 -3.54 -14.84 13.53
CA SER A 35 -3.09 -16.18 13.94
C SER A 35 -1.60 -16.45 13.68
N LYS A 36 -0.95 -15.67 12.79
CA LYS A 36 0.49 -15.81 12.50
C LYS A 36 1.33 -14.89 13.39
N HIS A 37 0.79 -13.76 13.78
CA HIS A 37 1.44 -12.74 14.56
C HIS A 37 0.54 -12.26 15.71
N PRO A 38 0.31 -13.09 16.73
CA PRO A 38 -0.57 -12.74 17.86
C PRO A 38 -0.12 -11.49 18.61
N GLU A 39 1.16 -11.16 18.52
CA GLU A 39 1.74 -9.94 19.08
C GLU A 39 1.18 -8.64 18.49
N ASN A 40 0.53 -8.70 17.33
CA ASN A 40 -0.11 -7.55 16.68
C ASN A 40 -1.54 -7.32 17.16
N GLU A 41 -2.16 -8.30 17.78
CA GLU A 41 -3.54 -8.19 18.25
C GLU A 41 -3.69 -7.08 19.29
N GLY A 42 -4.79 -6.34 19.22
CA GLY A 42 -5.05 -5.21 20.10
C GLY A 42 -4.26 -3.92 19.78
N LYS A 43 -3.55 -3.87 18.66
CA LYS A 43 -2.76 -2.71 18.25
C LYS A 43 -3.37 -1.98 17.06
N VAL A 44 -3.11 -0.68 16.98
CA VAL A 44 -3.45 0.18 15.85
C VAL A 44 -2.24 0.30 14.92
N PHE A 45 -2.46 0.09 13.64
CA PHE A 45 -1.44 0.25 12.60
C PHE A 45 -1.93 1.11 11.46
N LEU A 46 -0.96 1.70 10.76
CA LEU A 46 -1.20 2.34 9.49
C LEU A 46 -1.16 1.29 8.37
N PHE A 47 -2.23 1.16 7.63
CA PHE A 47 -2.36 0.18 6.56
C PHE A 47 -2.38 0.85 5.18
N ARG A 48 -1.43 0.47 4.33
CA ARG A 48 -1.37 0.91 2.94
C ARG A 48 -1.93 -0.17 2.02
N TYR A 49 -2.88 0.18 1.17
CA TYR A 49 -3.51 -0.76 0.27
C TYR A 49 -3.75 -0.19 -1.13
N GLY A 50 -4.02 -1.08 -2.07
CA GLY A 50 -4.29 -0.75 -3.46
C GLY A 50 -5.77 -0.75 -3.80
N LYS A 51 -6.05 -0.50 -5.09
CA LYS A 51 -7.41 -0.39 -5.64
C LYS A 51 -8.34 -1.56 -5.28
N LYS A 52 -7.86 -2.81 -5.29
CA LYS A 52 -8.71 -3.98 -5.00
C LYS A 52 -9.34 -3.97 -3.61
N ILE A 53 -8.60 -3.53 -2.59
CA ILE A 53 -9.14 -3.40 -1.24
C ILE A 53 -10.03 -2.17 -1.15
N PHE A 54 -9.62 -1.06 -1.78
CA PHE A 54 -10.43 0.14 -1.85
C PHE A 54 -11.82 -0.12 -2.47
N ASP A 55 -11.87 -0.85 -3.58
CA ASP A 55 -13.13 -1.20 -4.24
C ASP A 55 -14.05 -2.03 -3.33
N LYS A 56 -13.48 -2.92 -2.49
CA LYS A 56 -14.25 -3.67 -1.49
C LYS A 56 -14.79 -2.78 -0.37
N LEU A 57 -14.01 -1.81 0.08
CA LEU A 57 -14.45 -0.81 1.05
C LEU A 57 -15.62 0.01 0.48
N MET A 58 -15.47 0.49 -0.74
CA MET A 58 -16.53 1.27 -1.40
C MET A 58 -17.78 0.44 -1.66
N ALA A 59 -17.67 -0.81 -2.08
CA ALA A 59 -18.81 -1.70 -2.26
C ALA A 59 -19.55 -1.97 -0.94
N ALA A 60 -18.85 -2.06 0.19
CA ALA A 60 -19.47 -2.21 1.49
C ALA A 60 -20.21 -0.92 1.94
N MET A 61 -19.61 0.25 1.67
CA MET A 61 -20.18 1.54 2.06
C MET A 61 -21.32 1.98 1.13
N GLN A 62 -21.24 1.63 -0.14
CA GLN A 62 -22.19 1.98 -1.19
C GLN A 62 -22.49 0.73 -2.02
N PRO A 63 -23.33 -0.18 -1.50
CA PRO A 63 -23.71 -1.40 -2.22
C PRO A 63 -24.44 -1.05 -3.51
N GLU A 64 -24.28 -1.91 -4.51
CA GLU A 64 -24.87 -1.74 -5.84
C GLU A 64 -26.35 -2.17 -5.86
N PHE A 65 -26.73 -3.11 -4.98
CA PHE A 65 -28.06 -3.70 -4.95
C PHE A 65 -28.89 -3.18 -3.76
N GLU A 66 -30.20 -2.99 -3.98
CA GLU A 66 -31.13 -2.45 -2.97
C GLU A 66 -31.37 -3.40 -1.78
N ASP A 67 -31.11 -4.69 -1.96
CA ASP A 67 -31.23 -5.72 -0.91
C ASP A 67 -30.00 -5.79 0.01
N GLU A 68 -28.90 -5.13 -0.37
CA GLU A 68 -27.72 -5.05 0.44
C GLU A 68 -27.79 -3.89 1.44
N THR A 69 -27.41 -4.15 2.68
CA THR A 69 -27.36 -3.11 3.72
C THR A 69 -26.01 -2.42 3.73
N PRO A 70 -25.92 -1.09 3.58
CA PRO A 70 -24.67 -0.36 3.68
C PRO A 70 -23.98 -0.59 5.02
N ILE A 71 -22.66 -0.75 4.96
CA ILE A 71 -21.80 -0.91 6.14
C ILE A 71 -20.72 0.15 6.05
N ASN A 72 -20.58 0.97 7.10
CA ASN A 72 -19.42 1.84 7.26
C ASN A 72 -18.31 1.08 8.03
N PRO A 73 -17.26 0.57 7.37
CA PRO A 73 -16.21 -0.19 8.05
C PRO A 73 -15.38 0.62 9.04
N PHE A 74 -15.52 1.94 9.03
CA PHE A 74 -14.80 2.86 9.91
C PHE A 74 -15.62 3.27 11.15
N ASP A 75 -16.83 2.75 11.27
CA ASP A 75 -17.66 2.96 12.45
C ASP A 75 -17.27 1.97 13.56
N PHE A 76 -17.05 2.47 14.77
CA PHE A 76 -16.63 1.65 15.91
C PHE A 76 -17.78 0.85 16.54
N TRP A 77 -19.02 1.30 16.35
CA TRP A 77 -20.20 0.67 16.96
C TRP A 77 -20.98 -0.19 15.98
N GLU A 78 -21.16 0.29 14.74
CA GLU A 78 -21.95 -0.38 13.70
C GLU A 78 -21.11 -0.79 12.49
N GLY A 79 -19.78 -0.82 12.64
CA GLY A 79 -18.86 -1.25 11.61
C GLY A 79 -18.84 -2.74 11.38
N ALA A 80 -17.87 -3.21 10.62
CA ALA A 80 -17.64 -4.63 10.39
C ALA A 80 -16.15 -4.95 10.29
N ASN A 81 -15.75 -6.09 10.82
CA ASN A 81 -14.39 -6.57 10.72
C ASN A 81 -14.07 -6.99 9.29
N PHE A 82 -12.92 -6.52 8.77
CA PHE A 82 -12.42 -6.92 7.47
C PHE A 82 -11.52 -8.16 7.61
N LYS A 83 -11.92 -9.27 7.01
CA LYS A 83 -11.14 -10.51 6.95
C LYS A 83 -10.17 -10.44 5.77
N LEU A 84 -8.93 -10.06 6.03
CA LEU A 84 -7.90 -9.98 5.02
C LEU A 84 -7.39 -11.37 4.65
N LYS A 85 -7.68 -11.83 3.43
CA LYS A 85 -7.26 -13.12 2.91
C LYS A 85 -6.27 -12.90 1.77
N ILE A 86 -5.03 -13.34 1.96
CA ILE A 86 -3.94 -13.14 1.02
C ILE A 86 -3.56 -14.48 0.41
N ARG A 87 -3.53 -14.54 -0.94
CA ARG A 87 -3.06 -15.73 -1.67
C ARG A 87 -2.18 -15.33 -2.86
N LYS A 88 -1.33 -16.24 -3.31
CA LYS A 88 -0.60 -16.08 -4.57
C LYS A 88 -1.43 -16.65 -5.72
N VAL A 89 -1.57 -15.87 -6.80
CA VAL A 89 -2.18 -16.27 -8.06
C VAL A 89 -1.22 -15.86 -9.17
N ASP A 90 -0.74 -16.80 -9.96
CA ASP A 90 0.22 -16.57 -11.04
C ASP A 90 1.47 -15.78 -10.59
N GLY A 91 1.97 -16.09 -9.39
CA GLY A 91 3.14 -15.42 -8.80
C GLY A 91 2.87 -14.06 -8.13
N TYR A 92 1.65 -13.51 -8.23
CA TYR A 92 1.28 -12.22 -7.67
C TYR A 92 0.39 -12.37 -6.44
N TRP A 93 0.57 -11.50 -5.46
CA TRP A 93 -0.31 -11.42 -4.30
C TRP A 93 -1.71 -10.94 -4.69
N ASN A 94 -2.72 -11.66 -4.23
CA ASN A 94 -4.12 -11.38 -4.53
C ASN A 94 -4.96 -11.37 -3.26
N TYR A 95 -5.88 -10.42 -3.18
CA TYR A 95 -6.75 -10.12 -2.03
C TYR A 95 -8.23 -10.34 -2.36
N ASP A 96 -8.54 -11.01 -3.48
CA ASP A 96 -9.89 -11.16 -4.02
C ASP A 96 -10.85 -11.88 -3.06
N LYS A 97 -10.33 -12.78 -2.23
CA LYS A 97 -11.11 -13.54 -1.24
C LYS A 97 -11.32 -12.81 0.09
N SER A 98 -10.76 -11.61 0.24
CA SER A 98 -11.01 -10.79 1.42
C SER A 98 -12.47 -10.31 1.45
N GLU A 99 -13.07 -10.24 2.62
CA GLU A 99 -14.50 -9.94 2.82
C GLU A 99 -14.74 -9.23 4.15
N PHE A 100 -15.87 -8.54 4.26
CA PHE A 100 -16.37 -8.01 5.53
C PHE A 100 -17.16 -9.08 6.27
N GLY A 101 -17.08 -9.07 7.59
CA GLY A 101 -17.95 -9.83 8.47
C GLY A 101 -19.32 -9.18 8.63
N ALA A 102 -20.15 -9.74 9.50
CA ALA A 102 -21.39 -9.10 9.95
C ALA A 102 -21.06 -7.80 10.71
N LYS A 103 -22.01 -6.87 10.76
CA LYS A 103 -21.92 -5.67 11.60
C LYS A 103 -21.68 -6.06 13.05
N SER A 104 -20.72 -5.44 13.69
CA SER A 104 -20.38 -5.67 15.08
C SER A 104 -19.68 -4.45 15.68
N LYS A 105 -19.85 -4.26 16.97
CA LYS A 105 -19.07 -3.31 17.75
C LYS A 105 -17.58 -3.74 17.74
N LEU A 106 -16.66 -2.79 17.70
CA LEU A 106 -15.22 -3.06 17.69
C LEU A 106 -14.76 -3.71 19.00
N LEU A 107 -15.17 -3.14 20.13
CA LEU A 107 -14.88 -3.61 21.50
C LEU A 107 -16.12 -3.40 22.36
N ASP A 108 -16.26 -4.20 23.43
CA ASP A 108 -17.43 -4.14 24.31
C ASP A 108 -17.44 -2.88 25.19
N ASN A 109 -16.25 -2.35 25.54
CA ASN A 109 -16.08 -1.22 26.43
C ASN A 109 -15.77 0.05 25.64
N ASP A 110 -16.56 1.13 25.87
CA ASP A 110 -16.37 2.43 25.23
C ASP A 110 -15.07 3.13 25.63
N GLU A 111 -14.57 2.93 26.87
CA GLU A 111 -13.26 3.44 27.30
C GLU A 111 -12.08 2.80 26.52
N GLU A 112 -12.23 1.54 26.13
CA GLU A 112 -11.24 0.88 25.30
C GLU A 112 -11.30 1.37 23.85
N ILE A 113 -12.48 1.66 23.33
CA ILE A 113 -12.67 2.30 22.03
C ILE A 113 -12.01 3.67 21.98
N GLU A 114 -12.18 4.48 23.04
CA GLU A 114 -11.53 5.78 23.15
C GLU A 114 -10.00 5.66 23.11
N LYS A 115 -9.41 4.71 23.84
CA LYS A 115 -7.97 4.44 23.78
C LYS A 115 -7.49 4.01 22.40
N VAL A 116 -8.32 3.31 21.62
CA VAL A 116 -8.02 2.96 20.22
C VAL A 116 -8.07 4.19 19.35
N TRP A 117 -9.07 5.06 19.55
CA TRP A 117 -9.19 6.33 18.85
C TRP A 117 -7.96 7.23 19.07
N GLU A 118 -7.50 7.38 20.31
CA GLU A 118 -6.32 8.18 20.65
C GLU A 118 -5.02 7.68 20.02
N LYS A 119 -4.94 6.38 19.71
CA LYS A 119 -3.75 5.76 19.09
C LYS A 119 -3.72 5.87 17.56
N GLN A 120 -4.68 6.53 16.94
CA GLN A 120 -4.71 6.67 15.50
C GLN A 120 -3.59 7.56 14.97
N TYR A 121 -3.05 7.21 13.82
CA TYR A 121 -2.06 8.00 13.11
C TYR A 121 -2.73 9.14 12.33
N PRO A 122 -2.14 10.34 12.30
CA PRO A 122 -2.69 11.48 11.57
C PRO A 122 -2.53 11.29 10.04
N LEU A 123 -3.61 10.90 9.37
CA LEU A 123 -3.59 10.62 7.92
C LEU A 123 -3.39 11.87 7.05
N ASN A 124 -3.72 13.06 7.55
CA ASN A 124 -3.53 14.33 6.87
C ASN A 124 -2.05 14.64 6.60
N GLU A 125 -1.13 14.11 7.38
CA GLU A 125 0.31 14.27 7.15
C GLU A 125 0.74 13.72 5.79
N PHE A 126 0.12 12.64 5.30
CA PHE A 126 0.45 12.05 3.99
C PHE A 126 0.04 12.93 2.82
N THR A 127 -0.91 13.84 3.01
CA THR A 127 -1.41 14.78 1.99
C THR A 127 -0.86 16.19 2.17
N ALA A 128 0.00 16.41 3.16
CA ALA A 128 0.61 17.72 3.39
C ALA A 128 1.45 18.16 2.19
N ALA A 129 1.37 19.43 1.84
CA ALA A 129 2.08 20.00 0.70
C ALA A 129 3.60 19.81 0.77
N THR A 130 4.15 19.70 1.98
CA THR A 130 5.57 19.46 2.24
C THR A 130 6.07 18.09 1.75
N ASN A 131 5.16 17.12 1.57
CA ASN A 131 5.49 15.79 1.07
C ASN A 131 5.50 15.70 -0.46
N PHE A 132 5.20 16.80 -1.14
CA PHE A 132 5.17 16.84 -2.60
C PHE A 132 6.17 17.85 -3.13
N LYS A 133 6.83 17.49 -4.23
CA LYS A 133 7.72 18.42 -4.94
C LYS A 133 6.91 19.54 -5.58
N SER A 134 7.47 20.75 -5.57
CA SER A 134 6.83 21.89 -6.21
C SER A 134 6.74 21.73 -7.74
N TYR A 135 5.84 22.49 -8.36
CA TYR A 135 5.73 22.49 -9.81
C TYR A 135 7.05 22.89 -10.49
N GLU A 136 7.77 23.85 -9.95
CA GLU A 136 9.03 24.36 -10.52
C GLU A 136 10.15 23.30 -10.44
N GLU A 137 10.22 22.55 -9.32
CA GLU A 137 11.16 21.43 -9.18
C GLU A 137 10.84 20.32 -10.18
N LEU A 138 9.56 19.94 -10.30
CA LEU A 138 9.13 18.91 -11.25
C LEU A 138 9.38 19.34 -12.71
N LYS A 139 9.14 20.61 -13.04
CA LYS A 139 9.40 21.17 -14.36
C LYS A 139 10.89 21.15 -14.69
N THR A 140 11.73 21.65 -13.78
CA THR A 140 13.19 21.65 -13.95
C THR A 140 13.71 20.23 -14.20
N ARG A 141 13.20 19.26 -13.44
CA ARG A 141 13.58 17.84 -13.58
C ARG A 141 13.10 17.25 -14.92
N LEU A 142 11.88 17.59 -15.34
CA LEU A 142 11.37 17.19 -16.66
C LEU A 142 12.24 17.74 -17.79
N ASP A 143 12.56 19.02 -17.75
CA ASP A 143 13.39 19.68 -18.75
C ASP A 143 14.80 19.08 -18.82
N ALA A 144 15.39 18.73 -17.67
CA ALA A 144 16.68 18.05 -17.60
C ALA A 144 16.64 16.63 -18.23
N VAL A 145 15.56 15.90 -18.04
CA VAL A 145 15.36 14.56 -18.64
C VAL A 145 15.14 14.70 -20.17
N LEU A 146 14.34 15.66 -20.60
CA LEU A 146 14.05 15.87 -22.02
C LEU A 146 15.28 16.39 -22.80
N SER A 147 16.13 17.20 -22.16
CA SER A 147 17.39 17.69 -22.77
C SER A 147 18.51 16.65 -22.77
N GLY A 148 18.29 15.47 -22.16
CA GLY A 148 19.28 14.39 -22.10
C GLY A 148 20.44 14.65 -21.12
N THR A 149 20.36 15.69 -20.31
CA THR A 149 21.40 16.02 -19.31
C THR A 149 21.37 15.09 -18.10
N VAL A 150 20.25 14.42 -17.85
CA VAL A 150 20.07 13.43 -16.78
C VAL A 150 19.53 12.13 -17.37
N SER A 151 20.20 11.01 -17.05
CA SER A 151 19.72 9.69 -17.48
C SER A 151 18.43 9.34 -16.71
N VAL A 152 17.45 8.81 -17.43
CA VAL A 152 16.16 8.35 -16.85
C VAL A 152 16.36 7.34 -15.72
N GLY A 153 17.43 6.51 -15.78
CA GLY A 153 17.76 5.54 -14.73
C GLY A 153 18.18 6.18 -13.40
N ASN A 154 18.81 7.36 -13.41
CA ASN A 154 19.17 8.08 -12.18
C ASN A 154 17.93 8.73 -11.54
N VAL A 155 16.98 9.17 -12.35
CA VAL A 155 15.70 9.73 -11.87
C VAL A 155 14.86 8.66 -11.17
N GLU A 156 14.89 7.41 -11.69
CA GLU A 156 14.18 6.27 -11.06
C GLU A 156 14.75 5.94 -9.67
N LYS A 157 16.09 5.96 -9.50
CA LYS A 157 16.74 5.69 -8.21
C LYS A 157 16.38 6.72 -7.15
N GLU A 158 16.47 8.00 -7.50
CA GLU A 158 16.10 9.08 -6.55
C GLU A 158 14.61 9.08 -6.17
N MET A 159 13.71 8.59 -7.05
CA MET A 159 12.27 8.49 -6.73
C MET A 159 11.94 7.30 -5.82
N VAL A 160 12.82 6.29 -5.73
CA VAL A 160 12.64 5.11 -4.88
C VAL A 160 13.31 5.29 -3.52
N ASP A 161 14.41 6.06 -3.46
CA ASP A 161 15.25 6.23 -2.26
C ASP A 161 14.86 7.44 -1.38
N GLU A 162 13.92 8.30 -1.79
CA GLU A 162 13.36 9.28 -0.84
C GLU A 162 12.31 8.57 0.03
N PRO A 163 12.62 8.24 1.29
CA PRO A 163 11.61 7.74 2.21
C PRO A 163 10.57 8.84 2.36
N ILE A 164 9.32 8.55 2.06
CA ILE A 164 8.19 9.34 2.56
C ILE A 164 8.47 9.50 4.04
N ALA A 165 8.65 10.72 4.52
CA ALA A 165 8.93 11.00 5.91
C ALA A 165 7.86 10.28 6.74
N GLN A 166 8.23 9.12 7.27
CA GLN A 166 7.35 8.41 8.20
C GLN A 166 7.26 9.29 9.44
N PRO A 167 6.08 9.53 9.98
CA PRO A 167 5.97 10.17 11.27
C PRO A 167 6.88 9.40 12.23
N LYS A 168 7.75 10.11 12.96
CA LYS A 168 8.67 9.52 13.93
C LYS A 168 7.84 8.87 15.02
N VAL A 169 7.53 7.60 14.81
CA VAL A 169 7.02 6.74 15.85
C VAL A 169 8.24 6.10 16.48
N ASP A 170 8.43 6.30 17.77
CA ASP A 170 9.41 5.57 18.58
C ASP A 170 9.03 4.08 18.59
N THR A 171 9.34 3.40 17.49
CA THR A 171 9.25 1.95 17.40
C THR A 171 10.63 1.38 17.63
N LYS A 172 10.78 0.69 18.74
CA LYS A 172 11.89 -0.26 18.92
C LYS A 172 11.90 -1.18 17.72
N GLU A 173 13.04 -1.22 17.03
CA GLU A 173 13.29 -2.04 15.83
C GLU A 173 12.84 -3.49 16.05
N VAL A 174 11.83 -3.88 15.29
CA VAL A 174 11.62 -5.30 14.96
C VAL A 174 12.28 -5.48 13.59
N LYS A 175 13.44 -6.09 13.59
CA LYS A 175 14.14 -6.52 12.37
C LYS A 175 13.19 -7.45 11.59
N SER A 176 12.79 -7.06 10.40
CA SER A 176 12.11 -7.95 9.47
C SER A 176 13.15 -8.76 8.72
N ASP A 177 13.24 -10.05 9.01
CA ASP A 177 14.13 -11.06 8.38
C ASP A 177 13.71 -11.42 6.92
N SER A 178 13.00 -10.55 6.20
CA SER A 178 12.47 -10.90 4.88
C SER A 178 13.29 -10.45 3.67
N ASP A 179 14.31 -9.60 3.85
CA ASP A 179 15.09 -9.08 2.73
C ASP A 179 16.43 -9.84 2.51
N GLU A 180 16.95 -10.50 3.52
CA GLU A 180 18.19 -11.31 3.39
C GLU A 180 17.92 -12.62 2.64
N ASP A 181 16.82 -13.32 2.89
CA ASP A 181 16.47 -14.58 2.22
C ASP A 181 16.21 -14.43 0.71
N THR A 182 15.76 -13.25 0.27
CA THR A 182 15.54 -12.97 -1.15
C THR A 182 16.83 -12.67 -1.90
N MET A 183 17.79 -12.03 -1.25
CA MET A 183 19.09 -11.73 -1.86
C MET A 183 19.98 -12.98 -1.98
N ASP A 184 19.98 -13.86 -0.98
CA ASP A 184 20.69 -15.15 -1.01
C ASP A 184 20.14 -16.07 -2.11
N TYR A 185 18.83 -16.07 -2.34
CA TYR A 185 18.22 -16.86 -3.42
C TYR A 185 18.67 -16.38 -4.81
N PHE A 186 18.76 -15.07 -5.05
CA PHE A 186 19.22 -14.51 -6.31
C PHE A 186 20.75 -14.70 -6.51
N GLN A 187 21.54 -14.67 -5.45
CA GLN A 187 22.96 -14.88 -5.52
C GLN A 187 23.32 -16.34 -5.82
N LYS A 188 22.53 -17.28 -5.31
CA LYS A 188 22.66 -18.71 -5.61
C LYS A 188 22.29 -19.06 -7.05
N LEU A 189 21.25 -18.45 -7.60
CA LEU A 189 20.86 -18.58 -9.01
C LEU A 189 21.90 -18.01 -9.99
N ALA A 190 22.63 -16.98 -9.60
CA ALA A 190 23.68 -16.37 -10.41
C ALA A 190 24.99 -17.17 -10.41
N SER A 191 25.19 -18.09 -9.46
CA SER A 191 26.40 -18.91 -9.34
C SER A 191 26.28 -20.30 -9.96
N GLU A 192 25.10 -20.72 -10.40
CA GLU A 192 24.83 -22.02 -11.04
C GLU A 192 24.56 -21.93 -12.57
N GLY A 193 24.89 -20.78 -13.20
CA GLY A 193 24.70 -20.55 -14.64
C GLY A 193 26.02 -20.47 -15.43
#